data_53341023456f6595b1507a1c4b096067
#
_entry.id   53341023456f6595b1507a1c4b096067
#
_cell.length_a   1.000
_cell.length_b   1.000
_cell.length_c   1.000
_cell.angle_alpha   90.00
_cell.angle_beta   90.00
_cell.angle_gamma   90.00
#
_symmetry.space_group_name_H-M   'P 1'
#
loop_
_entity.id
_entity.type
_entity.pdbx_description
1 polymer ?
#
loop_
_entity_poly.entity_id
_entity_poly.type
_entity_poly.pdbx_seq_one_letter_code
_entity_poly.pdbx_strand_id
1 'polypeptide(L)' 'MEQKEMINHWIESAEKDFVAMEHLFEKKDYSWSLYVGHLVIEKLLKAYFIKVKNDIFEQRMYP' A
#
# COMPACT_ATOMS: atom_id res chain seq x y z
N MET A 1 -3.18 18.04 0.93
CA MET A 1 -2.30 17.04 0.31
C MET A 1 -2.99 16.48 -0.91
N GLU A 2 -2.33 16.52 -2.05
CA GLU A 2 -2.93 15.96 -3.26
C GLU A 2 -3.06 14.45 -3.16
N GLN A 3 -4.09 13.91 -3.81
CA GLN A 3 -4.34 12.47 -3.80
C GLN A 3 -3.18 11.68 -4.36
N LYS A 4 -2.55 12.21 -5.40
CA LYS A 4 -1.39 11.54 -6.00
C LYS A 4 -0.25 11.40 -4.99
N GLU A 5 -0.03 12.42 -4.18
CA GLU A 5 0.99 12.37 -3.14
C GLU A 5 0.64 11.33 -2.06
N MET A 6 -0.63 11.24 -1.69
CA MET A 6 -1.08 10.24 -0.72
C MET A 6 -0.90 8.82 -1.25
N ILE A 7 -1.26 8.60 -2.50
CA ILE A 7 -1.09 7.30 -3.13
C ILE A 7 0.38 6.92 -3.16
N ASN A 8 1.24 7.85 -3.60
CA ASN A 8 2.67 7.61 -3.66
C ASN A 8 3.25 7.33 -2.27
N HIS A 9 2.79 8.06 -1.26
CA HIS A 9 3.22 7.85 0.12
C HIS A 9 2.96 6.42 0.57
N TRP A 10 1.76 5.90 0.32
CA TRP A 10 1.41 4.54 0.72
C TRP A 10 2.17 3.49 -0.07
N ILE A 11 2.40 3.74 -1.36
CA ILE A 11 3.18 2.82 -2.19
C ILE A 11 4.62 2.77 -1.74
N GLU A 12 5.25 3.92 -1.48
CA GLU A 12 6.64 3.97 -0.99
C GLU A 12 6.78 3.27 0.36
N SER A 13 5.81 3.48 1.25
CA SER A 13 5.81 2.82 2.55
C SER A 13 5.67 1.31 2.40
N ALA A 14 4.82 0.87 1.46
CA ALA A 14 4.66 -0.56 1.19
C ALA A 14 5.94 -1.17 0.64
N GLU A 15 6.65 -0.45 -0.22
CA GLU A 15 7.92 -0.93 -0.77
C GLU A 15 8.97 -1.14 0.32
N LYS A 16 9.04 -0.20 1.27
CA LYS A 16 9.97 -0.33 2.40
C LYS A 16 9.63 -1.55 3.26
N ASP A 17 8.35 -1.76 3.52
CA ASP A 17 7.91 -2.91 4.29
C ASP A 17 8.18 -4.22 3.54
N PHE A 18 8.04 -4.20 2.21
CA PHE A 18 8.32 -5.37 1.40
C PHE A 18 9.78 -5.79 1.51
N VAL A 19 10.71 -4.83 1.48
CA VAL A 19 12.13 -5.12 1.65
C VAL A 19 12.40 -5.70 3.04
N ALA A 20 11.77 -5.15 4.07
CA ALA A 20 11.88 -5.67 5.42
C ALA A 20 11.35 -7.10 5.51
N MET A 21 10.23 -7.37 4.84
CA MET A 21 9.65 -8.71 4.78
C MET A 21 10.62 -9.72 4.17
N GLU A 22 11.27 -9.32 3.07
CA GLU A 22 12.23 -10.20 2.41
C GLU A 22 13.40 -10.53 3.32
N HIS A 23 13.92 -9.54 4.05
CA HIS A 23 15.02 -9.77 4.99
C HIS A 23 14.62 -10.71 6.12
N LEU A 24 13.42 -10.56 6.65
CA LEU A 24 12.90 -11.44 7.68
C LEU A 24 12.75 -12.87 7.17
N PHE A 25 12.27 -12.99 5.94
CA PHE A 25 12.11 -14.29 5.31
C PHE A 25 13.45 -14.98 5.12
N GLU A 26 14.47 -14.26 4.68
CA GLU A 26 15.82 -14.78 4.50
C GLU A 26 16.41 -15.28 5.83
N LYS A 27 16.08 -14.61 6.92
CA LYS A 27 16.51 -14.99 8.27
C LYS A 27 15.67 -16.11 8.86
N LYS A 28 14.70 -16.63 8.10
CA LYS A 28 13.77 -17.67 8.51
C LYS A 28 12.85 -17.25 9.65
N ASP A 29 12.64 -15.95 9.81
CA ASP A 29 11.67 -15.41 10.76
C ASP A 29 10.33 -15.27 10.08
N TYR A 30 9.67 -16.40 9.87
CA TYR A 30 8.48 -16.46 9.04
C TYR A 30 7.27 -15.77 9.66
N SER A 31 7.12 -15.83 10.97
CA SER A 31 6.01 -15.17 11.65
C SER A 31 6.04 -13.66 11.46
N TRP A 32 7.21 -13.05 11.67
CA TRP A 32 7.38 -11.62 11.45
C TRP A 32 7.30 -11.24 9.99
N SER A 33 7.81 -12.12 9.10
CA SER A 33 7.72 -11.90 7.66
C SER A 33 6.25 -11.84 7.22
N LEU A 34 5.43 -12.74 7.72
CA LEU A 34 3.99 -12.75 7.40
C LEU A 34 3.29 -11.50 7.94
N TYR A 35 3.64 -11.08 9.15
CA TYR A 35 3.06 -9.88 9.74
C TYR A 35 3.38 -8.64 8.89
N VAL A 36 4.65 -8.48 8.53
CA VAL A 36 5.07 -7.34 7.70
C VAL A 36 4.45 -7.42 6.32
N GLY A 37 4.34 -8.64 5.76
CA GLY A 37 3.64 -8.85 4.49
C GLY A 37 2.19 -8.39 4.54
N HIS A 38 1.51 -8.63 5.66
CA HIS A 38 0.16 -8.14 5.86
C HIS A 38 0.11 -6.61 5.82
N LEU A 39 1.09 -5.95 6.43
CA LEU A 39 1.18 -4.49 6.39
C LEU A 39 1.38 -3.98 4.96
N VAL A 40 2.18 -4.68 4.16
CA VAL A 40 2.37 -4.33 2.75
C VAL A 40 1.03 -4.34 2.02
N ILE A 41 0.27 -5.41 2.19
CA ILE A 41 -1.04 -5.55 1.55
C ILE A 41 -2.00 -4.45 2.00
N GLU A 42 -2.05 -4.16 3.29
CA GLU A 42 -2.91 -3.10 3.81
C GLU A 42 -2.58 -1.74 3.18
N LYS A 43 -1.30 -1.42 3.06
CA LYS A 43 -0.87 -0.14 2.50
C LYS A 43 -1.19 -0.04 1.02
N LEU A 44 -1.02 -1.13 0.27
CA LEU A 44 -1.39 -1.17 -1.14
C LEU A 44 -2.89 -1.05 -1.32
N LEU A 45 -3.68 -1.69 -0.46
CA LEU A 45 -5.13 -1.57 -0.50
C LEU A 45 -5.59 -0.14 -0.20
N LYS A 46 -4.92 0.54 0.73
CA LYS A 46 -5.23 1.94 1.01
C LYS A 46 -4.97 2.83 -0.20
N ALA A 47 -3.82 2.63 -0.87
CA ALA A 47 -3.51 3.39 -2.08
C ALA A 47 -4.53 3.13 -3.17
N TYR A 48 -4.89 1.87 -3.37
CA TYR A 48 -5.89 1.47 -4.37
C TYR A 48 -7.26 2.06 -4.04
N PHE A 49 -7.66 2.01 -2.78
CA PHE A 49 -8.94 2.57 -2.34
C PHE A 49 -9.03 4.07 -2.64
N ILE A 50 -7.96 4.81 -2.35
CA ILE A 50 -7.92 6.24 -2.63
C ILE A 50 -8.10 6.51 -4.12
N LYS A 51 -7.41 5.74 -4.96
CA LYS A 51 -7.49 5.89 -6.40
C LYS A 51 -8.90 5.60 -6.91
N VAL A 52 -9.48 4.49 -6.50
CA VAL A 52 -10.80 4.07 -6.95
C VAL A 52 -11.86 5.08 -6.50
N LYS A 53 -11.77 5.52 -5.25
CA LYS A 53 -12.71 6.51 -4.72
C LYS A 53 -12.65 7.81 -5.52
N ASN A 54 -11.45 8.25 -5.88
CA ASN A 54 -11.28 9.45 -6.67
C ASN A 54 -11.86 9.29 -8.07
N ASP A 55 -11.60 8.15 -8.72
CA ASP A 55 -12.13 7.88 -10.05
C ASP A 55 -13.65 7.86 -10.06
N ILE A 56 -14.27 7.23 -9.07
CA ILE A 56 -15.72 7.19 -8.95
C ILE A 56 -16.27 8.60 -8.72
N PHE A 57 -15.63 9.39 -7.88
CA PHE A 57 -16.05 10.74 -7.59
C PHE A 57 -16.00 11.60 -8.86
N GLU A 58 -14.93 11.48 -9.65
CA GLU A 58 -14.80 12.20 -10.89
C GLU A 58 -15.89 11.81 -11.89
N GLN A 59 -16.21 10.53 -11.99
CA GLN A 59 -17.26 10.06 -12.90
C GLN A 59 -18.62 10.63 -12.52
N ARG A 60 -18.88 10.85 -11.25
CA ARG A 60 -20.14 11.44 -10.81
C ARG A 60 -20.26 12.92 -11.13
N MET A 61 -19.14 13.61 -11.28
CA MET A 61 -19.11 15.03 -11.60
C MET A 61 -19.29 15.30 -13.08
N TYR A 62 -19.09 14.30 -13.92
CA TYR A 62 -19.27 14.42 -15.36
C TYR A 62 -20.49 13.61 -15.80
N PRO A 63 -21.56 14.30 -16.21
CA PRO A 63 -22.75 13.58 -16.70
C PRO A 63 -22.49 12.80 -17.98
#